data_a6fcef96df2d41d0d20454e401dd50dc
#
_entry.id   a6fcef96df2d41d0d20454e401dd50dc
#
_cell.length_a   1.000
_cell.length_b   1.000
_cell.length_c   1.000
_cell.angle_alpha   90.00
_cell.angle_beta   90.00
_cell.angle_gamma   90.00
#
_symmetry.space_group_name_H-M   'P 1'
#
loop_
_entity.id
_entity.type
_entity.pdbx_description
1 polymer ?
#
loop_
_entity_poly.entity_id
_entity_poly.type
_entity_poly.pdbx_seq_one_letter_code
_entity_poly.pdbx_strand_id
1 'polypeptide(L)'
;MIEISHLVKKYGDHIAVNDLTLTVEPGKIYGFLGPNGAGKSTTMNIITGYLGATSGEVKINGFDIFAQPEEAKKCVGYLPEIPPLYVDMTVREYLNFVAELKKLEKSLRNKYVEEAMETTGITAQQSRLIRNLSKGYRQRVGFAQAVLGYPEIIILDEPTVGLDPKQIIEIRDLIKELGKNHTVILSSHILSEISAVCDHIFIISKGKLVAGDSTENLMKQMSGAQEIELLVKGDNAAVQETFTGIAEVEKCIPLEQKDEACAHLNLIAKPGMDIREQVFASCVNHGFVILQMNPVSKSLEDVFLELTEKEGTQKEVLPEKKLHFVKPHFGKESKEDGE
;
A
#
# COMPACT_ATOMS: atom_id res chain seq x y z
N MET A 1 9.72 -2.44 -17.58
CA MET A 1 8.86 -3.54 -17.09
C MET A 1 9.53 -4.23 -15.92
N ILE A 2 8.77 -4.59 -14.86
CA ILE A 2 9.27 -5.47 -13.79
C ILE A 2 8.39 -6.71 -13.74
N GLU A 3 9.04 -7.88 -13.68
CA GLU A 3 8.40 -9.18 -13.58
C GLU A 3 8.87 -9.86 -12.30
N ILE A 4 7.95 -10.22 -11.43
CA ILE A 4 8.19 -10.95 -10.20
C ILE A 4 7.48 -12.29 -10.31
N SER A 5 8.22 -13.39 -10.15
CA SER A 5 7.69 -14.74 -10.28
C SER A 5 8.02 -15.57 -9.04
N HIS A 6 6.97 -16.02 -8.34
CA HIS A 6 7.06 -16.90 -7.19
C HIS A 6 8.06 -16.45 -6.12
N LEU A 7 8.11 -15.13 -5.86
CA LEU A 7 9.08 -14.53 -4.95
C LEU A 7 8.79 -14.94 -3.50
N VAL A 8 9.81 -15.47 -2.84
CA VAL A 8 9.77 -15.84 -1.42
C VAL A 8 10.95 -15.20 -0.69
N LYS A 9 10.67 -14.62 0.48
CA LYS A 9 11.70 -14.18 1.43
C LYS A 9 11.39 -14.67 2.83
N LYS A 10 12.36 -15.39 3.40
CA LYS A 10 12.32 -15.91 4.78
C LYS A 10 13.43 -15.29 5.62
N TYR A 11 13.12 -15.00 6.87
CA TYR A 11 14.06 -14.61 7.93
C TYR A 11 13.92 -15.62 9.08
N GLY A 12 14.75 -16.64 9.11
CA GLY A 12 14.53 -17.79 9.98
C GLY A 12 13.18 -18.43 9.68
N ASP A 13 12.34 -18.54 10.70
CA ASP A 13 10.99 -19.13 10.57
C ASP A 13 9.93 -18.13 10.05
N HIS A 14 10.25 -16.84 10.03
CA HIS A 14 9.32 -15.81 9.55
C HIS A 14 9.36 -15.67 8.03
N ILE A 15 8.20 -15.79 7.38
CA ILE A 15 8.04 -15.59 5.94
C ILE A 15 7.55 -14.16 5.71
N ALA A 16 8.44 -13.29 5.24
CA ALA A 16 8.12 -11.89 4.98
C ALA A 16 7.50 -11.65 3.59
N VAL A 17 7.87 -12.46 2.59
CA VAL A 17 7.24 -12.51 1.26
C VAL A 17 6.97 -13.97 0.95
N ASN A 18 5.74 -14.27 0.52
CA ASN A 18 5.23 -15.62 0.38
C ASN A 18 4.57 -15.83 -0.98
N ASP A 19 5.33 -16.35 -1.93
CA ASP A 19 4.86 -16.68 -3.29
C ASP A 19 4.26 -15.47 -4.05
N LEU A 20 4.95 -14.33 -3.98
CA LEU A 20 4.51 -13.11 -4.66
C LEU A 20 4.79 -13.20 -6.16
N THR A 21 3.73 -13.09 -6.97
CA THR A 21 3.80 -13.04 -8.44
C THR A 21 3.02 -11.83 -8.94
N LEU A 22 3.68 -10.93 -9.66
CA LEU A 22 3.06 -9.75 -10.27
C LEU A 22 3.92 -9.18 -11.40
N THR A 23 3.30 -8.35 -12.23
CA THR A 23 3.97 -7.63 -13.32
C THR A 23 3.67 -6.13 -13.23
N VAL A 24 4.71 -5.32 -13.41
CA VAL A 24 4.62 -3.85 -13.51
C VAL A 24 4.91 -3.47 -14.96
N GLU A 25 3.90 -2.95 -15.64
CA GLU A 25 4.02 -2.47 -17.02
C GLU A 25 4.64 -1.07 -17.07
N PRO A 26 5.33 -0.69 -18.17
CA PRO A 26 5.89 0.65 -18.32
C PRO A 26 4.83 1.76 -18.35
N GLY A 27 5.22 2.97 -17.90
CA GLY A 27 4.47 4.21 -18.11
C GLY A 27 3.25 4.40 -17.22
N LYS A 28 3.17 3.70 -16.10
CA LYS A 28 2.09 3.83 -15.11
C LYS A 28 2.68 4.06 -13.71
N ILE A 29 1.84 4.56 -12.81
CA ILE A 29 2.13 4.70 -11.38
C ILE A 29 1.46 3.55 -10.62
N TYR A 30 2.26 2.72 -9.97
CA TYR A 30 1.82 1.56 -9.20
C TYR A 30 1.93 1.81 -7.70
N GLY A 31 0.89 1.47 -6.96
CA GLY A 31 0.86 1.52 -5.51
C GLY A 31 0.98 0.14 -4.87
N PHE A 32 1.92 -0.04 -3.95
CA PHE A 32 1.97 -1.19 -3.05
C PHE A 32 1.33 -0.82 -1.72
N LEU A 33 0.09 -1.25 -1.52
CA LEU A 33 -0.70 -0.98 -0.33
C LEU A 33 -0.68 -2.18 0.61
N GLY A 34 -0.53 -1.94 1.90
CA GLY A 34 -0.61 -2.99 2.91
C GLY A 34 -0.24 -2.49 4.30
N PRO A 35 -0.66 -3.18 5.37
CA PRO A 35 -0.29 -2.80 6.74
C PRO A 35 1.22 -2.91 6.97
N ASN A 36 1.68 -2.34 8.08
CA ASN A 36 3.07 -2.52 8.49
C ASN A 36 3.37 -4.00 8.72
N GLY A 37 4.52 -4.47 8.22
CA GLY A 37 4.88 -5.90 8.24
C GLY A 37 4.26 -6.74 7.13
N ALA A 38 3.48 -6.17 6.20
CA ALA A 38 2.89 -6.92 5.08
C ALA A 38 3.91 -7.45 4.05
N GLY A 39 5.18 -7.00 4.10
CA GLY A 39 6.23 -7.39 3.16
C GLY A 39 6.58 -6.35 2.09
N LYS A 40 5.97 -5.14 2.11
CA LYS A 40 6.18 -4.07 1.11
C LYS A 40 7.65 -3.69 0.96
N SER A 41 8.28 -3.16 2.01
CA SER A 41 9.69 -2.73 1.98
C SER A 41 10.65 -3.90 1.73
N THR A 42 10.32 -5.12 2.20
CA THR A 42 11.10 -6.31 1.86
C THR A 42 11.06 -6.58 0.35
N THR A 43 9.89 -6.47 -0.27
CA THR A 43 9.72 -6.63 -1.72
C THR A 43 10.49 -5.54 -2.48
N MET A 44 10.38 -4.25 -2.08
CA MET A 44 11.11 -3.15 -2.68
C MET A 44 12.64 -3.35 -2.60
N ASN A 45 13.13 -3.79 -1.44
CA ASN A 45 14.55 -4.08 -1.24
C ASN A 45 15.06 -5.24 -2.10
N ILE A 46 14.20 -6.22 -2.43
CA ILE A 46 14.57 -7.30 -3.35
C ILE A 46 14.58 -6.79 -4.79
N ILE A 47 13.56 -6.05 -5.21
CA ILE A 47 13.49 -5.47 -6.58
C ILE A 47 14.69 -4.55 -6.85
N THR A 48 15.13 -3.79 -5.84
CA THR A 48 16.29 -2.89 -5.99
C THR A 48 17.64 -3.59 -5.86
N GLY A 49 17.63 -4.92 -5.60
CA GLY A 49 18.83 -5.71 -5.43
C GLY A 49 19.64 -5.37 -4.17
N TYR A 50 19.00 -4.72 -3.19
CA TYR A 50 19.57 -4.50 -1.86
C TYR A 50 19.52 -5.77 -1.00
N LEU A 51 18.50 -6.59 -1.21
CA LEU A 51 18.25 -7.82 -0.46
C LEU A 51 18.10 -9.01 -1.42
N GLY A 52 18.76 -10.13 -1.11
CA GLY A 52 18.57 -11.39 -1.85
C GLY A 52 17.25 -12.07 -1.50
N ALA A 53 16.57 -12.64 -2.50
CA ALA A 53 15.42 -13.52 -2.27
C ALA A 53 15.83 -14.87 -1.68
N THR A 54 14.90 -15.57 -1.04
CA THR A 54 15.09 -16.98 -0.64
C THR A 54 14.84 -17.90 -1.83
N SER A 55 13.82 -17.58 -2.66
CA SER A 55 13.53 -18.24 -3.93
C SER A 55 12.67 -17.34 -4.81
N GLY A 56 12.46 -17.72 -6.06
CA GLY A 56 11.74 -16.94 -7.05
C GLY A 56 12.67 -16.07 -7.89
N GLU A 57 12.09 -15.39 -8.87
CA GLU A 57 12.82 -14.55 -9.85
C GLU A 57 12.30 -13.13 -9.85
N VAL A 58 13.20 -12.16 -10.07
CA VAL A 58 12.86 -10.76 -10.33
C VAL A 58 13.62 -10.29 -11.55
N LYS A 59 12.90 -9.86 -12.58
CA LYS A 59 13.47 -9.30 -13.80
C LYS A 59 13.07 -7.84 -13.95
N ILE A 60 14.03 -7.00 -14.35
CA ILE A 60 13.84 -5.58 -14.64
C ILE A 60 14.28 -5.34 -16.08
N ASN A 61 13.34 -4.97 -16.95
CA ASN A 61 13.57 -4.82 -18.37
C ASN A 61 14.25 -6.06 -19.00
N GLY A 62 13.88 -7.27 -18.51
CA GLY A 62 14.46 -8.54 -18.96
C GLY A 62 15.77 -8.94 -18.26
N PHE A 63 16.40 -8.05 -17.48
CA PHE A 63 17.61 -8.35 -16.71
C PHE A 63 17.24 -8.96 -15.36
N ASP A 64 17.76 -10.13 -15.05
CA ASP A 64 17.60 -10.75 -13.73
C ASP A 64 18.43 -9.98 -12.70
N ILE A 65 17.77 -9.56 -11.59
CA ILE A 65 18.39 -8.70 -10.57
C ILE A 65 19.55 -9.40 -9.82
N PHE A 66 19.57 -10.73 -9.82
CA PHE A 66 20.59 -11.52 -9.13
C PHE A 66 21.71 -11.97 -10.08
N ALA A 67 21.37 -12.31 -11.32
CA ALA A 67 22.34 -12.75 -12.32
C ALA A 67 23.00 -11.56 -13.06
N GLN A 68 22.27 -10.47 -13.28
CA GLN A 68 22.69 -9.27 -14.03
C GLN A 68 22.42 -7.98 -13.23
N PRO A 69 22.95 -7.85 -11.99
CA PRO A 69 22.61 -6.75 -11.08
C PRO A 69 23.03 -5.36 -11.57
N GLU A 70 24.13 -5.25 -12.30
CA GLU A 70 24.63 -3.97 -12.85
C GLU A 70 23.65 -3.40 -13.90
N GLU A 71 23.19 -4.24 -14.82
CA GLU A 71 22.25 -3.88 -15.87
C GLU A 71 20.87 -3.56 -15.30
N ALA A 72 20.35 -4.40 -14.42
CA ALA A 72 19.07 -4.21 -13.78
C ALA A 72 19.03 -2.91 -12.93
N LYS A 73 20.08 -2.65 -12.13
CA LYS A 73 20.16 -1.45 -11.28
C LYS A 73 20.29 -0.15 -12.06
N LYS A 74 20.83 -0.16 -13.28
CA LYS A 74 20.85 1.04 -14.14
C LYS A 74 19.47 1.49 -14.55
N CYS A 75 18.50 0.57 -14.64
CA CYS A 75 17.13 0.87 -15.00
C CYS A 75 16.33 1.49 -13.85
N VAL A 76 16.84 1.46 -12.60
CA VAL A 76 16.09 1.78 -11.39
C VAL A 76 16.67 2.96 -10.64
N GLY A 77 15.81 3.91 -10.28
CA GLY A 77 16.06 4.90 -9.23
C GLY A 77 15.33 4.47 -7.95
N TYR A 78 15.98 4.58 -6.80
CA TYR A 78 15.40 4.15 -5.53
C TYR A 78 15.48 5.22 -4.46
N LEU A 79 14.34 5.47 -3.82
CA LEU A 79 14.21 6.26 -2.61
C LEU A 79 13.72 5.34 -1.48
N PRO A 80 14.57 4.94 -0.54
CA PRO A 80 14.15 4.22 0.65
C PRO A 80 13.38 5.13 1.62
N GLU A 81 12.62 4.56 2.55
CA GLU A 81 11.87 5.28 3.59
C GLU A 81 12.73 6.33 4.32
N ILE A 82 13.96 5.97 4.65
CA ILE A 82 14.96 6.88 5.21
C ILE A 82 16.09 7.04 4.20
N PRO A 83 16.16 8.19 3.48
CA PRO A 83 17.21 8.42 2.50
C PRO A 83 18.60 8.43 3.16
N PRO A 84 19.58 7.65 2.65
CA PRO A 84 20.94 7.56 3.21
C PRO A 84 21.80 8.76 2.81
N LEU A 85 21.43 9.95 3.26
CA LEU A 85 22.07 11.21 2.87
C LEU A 85 23.38 11.45 3.65
N TYR A 86 24.41 11.92 2.94
CA TYR A 86 25.64 12.41 3.58
C TYR A 86 25.40 13.84 4.10
N VAL A 87 25.06 13.96 5.38
CA VAL A 87 24.52 15.18 5.97
C VAL A 87 25.55 16.34 6.06
N ASP A 88 26.85 16.04 5.98
CA ASP A 88 27.95 17.02 5.99
C ASP A 88 28.32 17.55 4.59
N MET A 89 27.67 17.04 3.55
CA MET A 89 27.76 17.56 2.19
C MET A 89 26.69 18.62 1.93
N THR A 90 26.97 19.56 1.02
CA THR A 90 25.91 20.37 0.40
C THR A 90 25.06 19.52 -0.55
N VAL A 91 23.87 20.01 -0.89
CA VAL A 91 22.98 19.30 -1.83
C VAL A 91 23.69 19.02 -3.16
N ARG A 92 24.38 20.03 -3.73
CA ARG A 92 25.09 19.88 -5.00
C ARG A 92 26.27 18.91 -4.91
N GLU A 93 27.06 18.98 -3.85
CA GLU A 93 28.16 18.03 -3.63
C GLU A 93 27.66 16.60 -3.53
N TYR A 94 26.60 16.39 -2.78
CA TYR A 94 25.98 15.08 -2.63
C TYR A 94 25.47 14.52 -3.97
N LEU A 95 24.73 15.32 -4.74
CA LEU A 95 24.19 14.85 -6.02
C LEU A 95 25.30 14.59 -7.04
N ASN A 96 26.38 15.39 -7.06
CA ASN A 96 27.57 15.10 -7.89
C ASN A 96 28.24 13.78 -7.47
N PHE A 97 28.38 13.54 -6.17
CA PHE A 97 28.90 12.30 -5.65
C PHE A 97 28.04 11.09 -6.07
N VAL A 98 26.71 11.21 -5.97
CA VAL A 98 25.79 10.16 -6.44
C VAL A 98 25.90 9.94 -7.96
N ALA A 99 26.02 11.03 -8.76
CA ALA A 99 26.23 10.93 -10.20
C ALA A 99 27.51 10.16 -10.55
N GLU A 100 28.55 10.32 -9.74
CA GLU A 100 29.79 9.59 -9.90
C GLU A 100 29.65 8.10 -9.54
N LEU A 101 28.98 7.81 -8.42
CA LEU A 101 28.68 6.42 -8.00
C LEU A 101 27.83 5.66 -9.04
N LYS A 102 26.86 6.36 -9.65
CA LYS A 102 26.03 5.82 -10.74
C LYS A 102 26.81 5.67 -12.05
N LYS A 103 28.10 6.04 -12.10
CA LYS A 103 28.96 5.98 -13.28
C LYS A 103 28.40 6.78 -14.46
N LEU A 104 27.67 7.88 -14.19
CA LEU A 104 27.15 8.74 -15.25
C LEU A 104 28.29 9.41 -16.03
N GLU A 105 28.06 9.65 -17.32
CA GLU A 105 29.05 10.28 -18.19
C GLU A 105 29.47 11.65 -17.67
N LYS A 106 30.76 11.87 -17.50
CA LYS A 106 31.34 13.06 -16.85
C LYS A 106 30.90 14.38 -17.51
N SER A 107 30.76 14.37 -18.84
CA SER A 107 30.31 15.52 -19.63
C SER A 107 28.86 15.94 -19.34
N LEU A 108 28.01 14.98 -18.93
CA LEU A 108 26.57 15.16 -18.69
C LEU A 108 26.20 15.29 -17.21
N ARG A 109 27.12 14.98 -16.27
CA ARG A 109 26.84 14.96 -14.84
C ARG A 109 26.23 16.28 -14.33
N ASN A 110 26.83 17.40 -14.69
CA ASN A 110 26.33 18.70 -14.25
C ASN A 110 24.90 18.94 -14.73
N LYS A 111 24.62 18.62 -15.99
CA LYS A 111 23.28 18.72 -16.57
C LYS A 111 22.29 17.87 -15.79
N TYR A 112 22.58 16.59 -15.58
CA TYR A 112 21.70 15.70 -14.82
C TYR A 112 21.46 16.14 -13.37
N VAL A 113 22.49 16.69 -12.72
CA VAL A 113 22.35 17.23 -11.35
C VAL A 113 21.46 18.48 -11.33
N GLU A 114 21.59 19.37 -12.30
CA GLU A 114 20.74 20.56 -12.41
C GLU A 114 19.28 20.18 -12.67
N GLU A 115 19.04 19.31 -13.63
CA GLU A 115 17.69 18.84 -13.96
C GLU A 115 17.05 18.08 -12.80
N ALA A 116 17.79 17.24 -12.07
CA ALA A 116 17.29 16.57 -10.89
C ALA A 116 16.91 17.55 -9.78
N MET A 117 17.72 18.60 -9.55
CA MET A 117 17.40 19.65 -8.57
C MET A 117 16.19 20.49 -8.99
N GLU A 118 16.04 20.79 -10.26
CA GLU A 118 14.90 21.52 -10.83
C GLU A 118 13.62 20.71 -10.67
N THR A 119 13.61 19.47 -11.15
CA THR A 119 12.47 18.53 -11.07
C THR A 119 11.97 18.38 -9.63
N THR A 120 12.88 18.32 -8.66
CA THR A 120 12.50 18.10 -7.25
C THR A 120 12.34 19.41 -6.46
N GLY A 121 12.51 20.58 -7.08
CA GLY A 121 12.30 21.90 -6.48
C GLY A 121 13.31 22.25 -5.38
N ILE A 122 14.57 21.81 -5.49
CA ILE A 122 15.62 22.05 -4.48
C ILE A 122 16.76 22.92 -4.96
N THR A 123 16.67 23.50 -6.15
CA THR A 123 17.74 24.34 -6.75
C THR A 123 18.17 25.47 -5.83
N ALA A 124 17.22 26.14 -5.16
CA ALA A 124 17.51 27.22 -4.20
C ALA A 124 18.30 26.75 -2.96
N GLN A 125 18.34 25.45 -2.69
CA GLN A 125 19.03 24.87 -1.53
C GLN A 125 20.39 24.24 -1.89
N GLN A 126 20.84 24.34 -3.14
CA GLN A 126 21.99 23.60 -3.67
C GLN A 126 23.31 23.79 -2.89
N SER A 127 23.53 24.95 -2.29
CA SER A 127 24.74 25.28 -1.50
C SER A 127 24.58 25.07 0.00
N ARG A 128 23.39 24.66 0.46
CA ARG A 128 23.17 24.38 1.89
C ARG A 128 23.62 22.98 2.26
N LEU A 129 24.19 22.85 3.46
CA LEU A 129 24.49 21.53 4.05
C LEU A 129 23.17 20.77 4.28
N ILE A 130 23.17 19.50 3.94
CA ILE A 130 21.98 18.62 4.06
C ILE A 130 21.48 18.53 5.51
N ARG A 131 22.38 18.55 6.50
CA ARG A 131 22.00 18.58 7.93
C ARG A 131 21.14 19.79 8.32
N ASN A 132 21.26 20.89 7.61
CA ASN A 132 20.53 22.14 7.88
C ASN A 132 19.20 22.23 7.13
N LEU A 133 18.80 21.17 6.41
CA LEU A 133 17.53 21.10 5.71
C LEU A 133 16.42 20.54 6.61
N SER A 134 15.18 20.99 6.39
CA SER A 134 13.99 20.35 6.97
C SER A 134 13.84 18.92 6.47
N LYS A 135 13.01 18.11 7.14
CA LYS A 135 12.71 16.74 6.73
C LYS A 135 12.21 16.69 5.28
N GLY A 136 11.27 17.56 4.91
CA GLY A 136 10.73 17.64 3.54
C GLY A 136 11.79 17.96 2.50
N TYR A 137 12.71 18.90 2.77
CA TYR A 137 13.82 19.16 1.86
C TYR A 137 14.80 17.98 1.75
N ARG A 138 15.10 17.30 2.86
CA ARG A 138 15.91 16.06 2.82
C ARG A 138 15.22 14.96 2.00
N GLN A 139 13.91 14.83 2.11
CA GLN A 139 13.14 13.91 1.29
C GLN A 139 13.27 14.26 -0.20
N ARG A 140 13.15 15.55 -0.57
CA ARG A 140 13.35 16.02 -1.95
C ARG A 140 14.77 15.78 -2.47
N VAL A 141 15.80 15.86 -1.63
CA VAL A 141 17.18 15.46 -1.99
C VAL A 141 17.23 13.96 -2.30
N GLY A 142 16.51 13.13 -1.53
CA GLY A 142 16.36 11.70 -1.81
C GLY A 142 15.64 11.44 -3.14
N PHE A 143 14.59 12.20 -3.46
CA PHE A 143 13.96 12.15 -4.79
C PHE A 143 14.95 12.53 -5.90
N ALA A 144 15.72 13.62 -5.73
CA ALA A 144 16.73 14.01 -6.70
C ALA A 144 17.76 12.91 -6.94
N GLN A 145 18.22 12.23 -5.89
CA GLN A 145 19.07 11.04 -6.00
C GLN A 145 18.40 9.92 -6.82
N ALA A 146 17.12 9.67 -6.59
CA ALA A 146 16.39 8.61 -7.28
C ALA A 146 16.26 8.89 -8.79
N VAL A 147 15.88 10.11 -9.17
CA VAL A 147 15.66 10.51 -10.58
C VAL A 147 16.94 10.80 -11.35
N LEU A 148 18.08 10.94 -10.65
CA LEU A 148 19.37 11.29 -11.26
C LEU A 148 19.81 10.25 -12.30
N GLY A 149 20.03 10.70 -13.54
CA GLY A 149 20.41 9.85 -14.68
C GLY A 149 19.21 9.26 -15.44
N TYR A 150 18.00 9.74 -15.19
CA TYR A 150 16.76 9.36 -15.89
C TYR A 150 16.50 7.86 -15.93
N PRO A 151 16.41 7.16 -14.79
CA PRO A 151 16.08 5.75 -14.76
C PRO A 151 14.67 5.54 -15.32
N GLU A 152 14.45 4.46 -16.06
CA GLU A 152 13.12 4.15 -16.59
C GLU A 152 12.09 3.85 -15.50
N ILE A 153 12.55 3.37 -14.36
CA ILE A 153 11.72 2.95 -13.23
C ILE A 153 12.17 3.69 -11.97
N ILE A 154 11.22 4.26 -11.22
CA ILE A 154 11.47 4.92 -9.93
C ILE A 154 10.71 4.15 -8.85
N ILE A 155 11.43 3.71 -7.83
CA ILE A 155 10.87 3.01 -6.68
C ILE A 155 10.95 3.92 -5.45
N LEU A 156 9.82 4.14 -4.78
CA LEU A 156 9.65 5.04 -3.65
C LEU A 156 9.07 4.25 -2.46
N ASP A 157 9.85 4.05 -1.42
CA ASP A 157 9.39 3.34 -0.23
C ASP A 157 8.90 4.34 0.83
N GLU A 158 7.58 4.34 1.11
CA GLU A 158 6.89 5.22 2.06
C GLU A 158 7.29 6.73 1.90
N PRO A 159 7.19 7.33 0.70
CA PRO A 159 7.80 8.62 0.39
C PRO A 159 7.23 9.82 1.15
N THR A 160 6.08 9.67 1.79
CA THR A 160 5.34 10.73 2.51
C THR A 160 5.42 10.63 4.02
N VAL A 161 6.03 9.57 4.55
CA VAL A 161 6.08 9.31 6.00
C VAL A 161 6.71 10.45 6.78
N GLY A 162 5.92 10.99 7.74
CA GLY A 162 6.34 12.03 8.67
C GLY A 162 6.55 13.41 8.04
N LEU A 163 5.94 13.66 6.89
CA LEU A 163 5.79 14.97 6.31
C LEU A 163 4.50 15.63 6.80
N ASP A 164 4.45 16.95 6.76
CA ASP A 164 3.23 17.70 7.05
C ASP A 164 2.24 17.64 5.86
N PRO A 165 0.94 17.93 6.07
CA PRO A 165 -0.08 17.81 5.02
C PRO A 165 0.22 18.61 3.74
N LYS A 166 0.85 19.79 3.86
CA LYS A 166 1.23 20.60 2.70
C LYS A 166 2.34 19.91 1.89
N GLN A 167 3.35 19.41 2.58
CA GLN A 167 4.45 18.66 1.95
C GLN A 167 3.97 17.38 1.28
N ILE A 168 2.99 16.68 1.87
CA ILE A 168 2.38 15.49 1.26
C ILE A 168 1.75 15.84 -0.09
N ILE A 169 1.00 16.94 -0.18
CA ILE A 169 0.41 17.39 -1.45
C ILE A 169 1.52 17.66 -2.47
N GLU A 170 2.54 18.41 -2.09
CA GLU A 170 3.66 18.75 -2.98
C GLU A 170 4.44 17.50 -3.47
N ILE A 171 4.59 16.48 -2.62
CA ILE A 171 5.23 15.21 -3.01
C ILE A 171 4.31 14.40 -3.95
N ARG A 172 3.00 14.39 -3.72
CA ARG A 172 2.04 13.75 -4.64
C ARG A 172 2.09 14.36 -6.04
N ASP A 173 2.15 15.69 -6.12
CA ASP A 173 2.29 16.40 -7.39
C ASP A 173 3.61 16.06 -8.09
N LEU A 174 4.71 15.98 -7.34
CA LEU A 174 6.01 15.53 -7.84
C LEU A 174 5.93 14.09 -8.38
N ILE A 175 5.30 13.15 -7.67
CA ILE A 175 5.14 11.77 -8.11
C ILE A 175 4.33 11.71 -9.42
N LYS A 176 3.25 12.48 -9.54
CA LYS A 176 2.45 12.57 -10.78
C LYS A 176 3.28 13.11 -11.96
N GLU A 177 4.10 14.12 -11.71
CA GLU A 177 4.97 14.67 -12.74
C GLU A 177 6.02 13.65 -13.20
N LEU A 178 6.64 12.93 -12.26
CA LEU A 178 7.57 11.84 -12.57
C LEU A 178 6.90 10.72 -13.36
N GLY A 179 5.64 10.37 -13.04
CA GLY A 179 4.85 9.35 -13.72
C GLY A 179 4.61 9.63 -15.21
N LYS A 180 4.76 10.88 -15.69
CA LYS A 180 4.63 11.20 -17.11
C LYS A 180 5.76 10.62 -17.97
N ASN A 181 6.94 10.46 -17.40
CA ASN A 181 8.16 10.06 -18.12
C ASN A 181 8.79 8.77 -17.57
N HIS A 182 8.34 8.30 -16.40
CA HIS A 182 8.89 7.14 -15.72
C HIS A 182 7.77 6.18 -15.32
N THR A 183 8.11 4.90 -15.18
CA THR A 183 7.28 3.98 -14.42
C THR A 183 7.57 4.20 -12.95
N VAL A 184 6.55 4.50 -12.16
CA VAL A 184 6.74 4.77 -10.73
C VAL A 184 6.09 3.66 -9.91
N ILE A 185 6.81 3.17 -8.91
CA ILE A 185 6.28 2.26 -7.90
C ILE A 185 6.42 2.96 -6.55
N LEU A 186 5.34 3.06 -5.79
CA LEU A 186 5.42 3.58 -4.43
C LEU A 186 4.74 2.65 -3.45
N SER A 187 5.31 2.53 -2.25
CA SER A 187 4.69 1.85 -1.13
C SER A 187 4.01 2.86 -0.22
N SER A 188 2.87 2.49 0.35
CA SER A 188 2.26 3.18 1.49
C SER A 188 1.36 2.23 2.27
N HIS A 189 1.13 2.54 3.54
CA HIS A 189 0.09 1.91 4.35
C HIS A 189 -1.18 2.77 4.41
N ILE A 190 -1.20 3.94 3.75
CA ILE A 190 -2.30 4.90 3.72
C ILE A 190 -2.95 4.85 2.34
N LEU A 191 -4.18 4.36 2.30
CA LEU A 191 -4.90 4.17 1.05
C LEU A 191 -5.19 5.48 0.31
N SER A 192 -5.58 6.54 1.03
CA SER A 192 -5.84 7.85 0.42
C SER A 192 -4.63 8.49 -0.24
N GLU A 193 -3.41 8.08 0.14
CA GLU A 193 -2.20 8.51 -0.55
C GLU A 193 -2.00 7.77 -1.87
N ILE A 194 -2.21 6.46 -1.85
CA ILE A 194 -2.08 5.60 -3.04
C ILE A 194 -3.14 5.94 -4.08
N SER A 195 -4.43 6.00 -3.68
CA SER A 195 -5.54 6.28 -4.60
C SER A 195 -5.48 7.66 -5.25
N ALA A 196 -4.81 8.62 -4.61
CA ALA A 196 -4.67 9.97 -5.14
C ALA A 196 -3.67 10.09 -6.30
N VAL A 197 -2.75 9.12 -6.47
CA VAL A 197 -1.64 9.22 -7.43
C VAL A 197 -1.47 7.98 -8.31
N CYS A 198 -1.93 6.79 -7.89
CA CYS A 198 -1.67 5.53 -8.60
C CYS A 198 -2.75 5.19 -9.61
N ASP A 199 -2.32 4.68 -10.76
CA ASP A 199 -3.19 4.12 -11.79
C ASP A 199 -3.60 2.68 -11.44
N HIS A 200 -2.71 1.96 -10.76
CA HIS A 200 -2.87 0.55 -10.42
C HIS A 200 -2.40 0.29 -8.98
N ILE A 201 -3.10 -0.56 -8.25
CA ILE A 201 -2.81 -0.85 -6.85
C ILE A 201 -2.63 -2.35 -6.65
N PHE A 202 -1.53 -2.74 -6.02
CA PHE A 202 -1.30 -4.07 -5.48
C PHE A 202 -1.54 -4.04 -3.98
N ILE A 203 -2.51 -4.81 -3.49
CA ILE A 203 -2.79 -4.97 -2.06
C ILE A 203 -2.02 -6.17 -1.54
N ILE A 204 -1.13 -5.93 -0.58
CA ILE A 204 -0.27 -6.97 0.01
C ILE A 204 -0.63 -7.16 1.48
N SER A 205 -0.84 -8.42 1.86
CA SER A 205 -1.07 -8.83 3.25
C SER A 205 -0.27 -10.09 3.55
N LYS A 206 0.39 -10.16 4.71
CA LYS A 206 1.19 -11.32 5.16
C LYS A 206 2.13 -11.90 4.09
N GLY A 207 2.75 -11.02 3.32
CA GLY A 207 3.69 -11.37 2.27
C GLY A 207 3.06 -11.86 0.96
N LYS A 208 1.73 -11.84 0.81
CA LYS A 208 1.02 -12.30 -0.39
C LYS A 208 0.33 -11.15 -1.11
N LEU A 209 0.16 -11.29 -2.42
CA LEU A 209 -0.72 -10.44 -3.20
C LEU A 209 -2.17 -10.87 -2.95
N VAL A 210 -2.96 -9.97 -2.36
CA VAL A 210 -4.39 -10.20 -2.06
C VAL A 210 -5.27 -9.74 -3.22
N ALA A 211 -4.94 -8.59 -3.79
CA ALA A 211 -5.63 -8.03 -4.96
C ALA A 211 -4.66 -7.17 -5.77
N GLY A 212 -4.89 -7.07 -7.07
CA GLY A 212 -4.13 -6.19 -7.96
C GLY A 212 -4.96 -5.82 -9.15
N ASP A 213 -5.35 -4.53 -9.26
CA ASP A 213 -6.12 -4.01 -10.40
C ASP A 213 -5.97 -2.48 -10.48
N SER A 214 -6.55 -1.88 -11.52
CA SER A 214 -6.68 -0.43 -11.59
C SER A 214 -7.50 0.11 -10.41
N THR A 215 -7.20 1.34 -10.02
CA THR A 215 -7.92 2.02 -8.93
C THR A 215 -9.43 2.05 -9.20
N GLU A 216 -9.84 2.28 -10.47
CA GLU A 216 -11.24 2.28 -10.88
C GLU A 216 -11.90 0.90 -10.78
N ASN A 217 -11.19 -0.16 -11.19
CA ASN A 217 -11.73 -1.52 -11.15
C ASN A 217 -11.85 -2.02 -9.71
N LEU A 218 -10.85 -1.75 -8.86
CA LEU A 218 -10.93 -2.04 -7.44
C LEU A 218 -12.16 -1.35 -6.82
N MET A 219 -12.39 -0.08 -7.12
CA MET A 219 -13.61 0.62 -6.67
C MET A 219 -14.90 -0.02 -7.19
N LYS A 220 -14.94 -0.43 -8.46
CA LYS A 220 -16.14 -1.09 -9.05
C LYS A 220 -16.40 -2.49 -8.51
N GLN A 221 -15.37 -3.33 -8.39
CA GLN A 221 -15.50 -4.69 -7.83
C GLN A 221 -15.99 -4.66 -6.39
N MET A 222 -15.72 -3.59 -5.71
CA MET A 222 -16.01 -3.38 -4.30
C MET A 222 -17.27 -2.54 -4.06
N SER A 223 -17.77 -1.87 -5.09
CA SER A 223 -19.13 -1.34 -5.14
C SER A 223 -20.16 -2.49 -5.21
N GLY A 224 -19.86 -3.64 -4.58
CA GLY A 224 -20.78 -4.76 -4.36
C GLY A 224 -22.23 -4.31 -4.22
N ALA A 225 -23.10 -4.96 -3.62
CA ALA A 225 -24.46 -4.50 -3.36
C ALA A 225 -24.49 -3.00 -2.97
N GLN A 226 -25.26 -2.18 -3.71
CA GLN A 226 -25.46 -0.77 -3.32
C GLN A 226 -26.06 -0.75 -1.90
N GLU A 227 -25.40 -0.07 -1.00
CA GLU A 227 -25.91 0.15 0.35
C GLU A 227 -26.49 1.56 0.44
N ILE A 228 -27.66 1.71 1.07
CA ILE A 228 -28.32 2.99 1.26
C ILE A 228 -28.62 3.16 2.75
N GLU A 229 -28.02 4.17 3.36
CA GLU A 229 -28.41 4.64 4.68
C GLU A 229 -29.67 5.49 4.54
N LEU A 230 -30.73 5.08 5.20
CA LEU A 230 -32.06 5.65 5.11
C LEU A 230 -32.56 6.08 6.48
N LEU A 231 -32.93 7.35 6.61
CA LEU A 231 -33.62 7.88 7.77
C LEU A 231 -35.05 8.26 7.33
N VAL A 232 -36.03 7.61 7.93
CA VAL A 232 -37.45 7.75 7.56
C VAL A 232 -38.27 8.06 8.81
N LYS A 233 -39.18 9.04 8.71
CA LYS A 233 -40.15 9.30 9.75
C LYS A 233 -41.28 8.27 9.67
N GLY A 234 -41.44 7.48 10.74
CA GLY A 234 -42.42 6.41 10.82
C GLY A 234 -42.05 5.40 11.91
N ASP A 235 -42.98 4.50 12.20
CA ASP A 235 -42.74 3.40 13.13
C ASP A 235 -41.67 2.45 12.58
N ASN A 236 -40.67 2.15 13.42
CA ASN A 236 -39.49 1.39 13.00
C ASN A 236 -39.85 -0.02 12.47
N ALA A 237 -40.79 -0.69 13.15
CA ALA A 237 -41.19 -2.05 12.74
C ALA A 237 -41.94 -2.04 11.40
N ALA A 238 -42.85 -1.12 11.19
CA ALA A 238 -43.60 -0.97 9.94
C ALA A 238 -42.70 -0.59 8.76
N VAL A 239 -41.75 0.32 9.00
CA VAL A 239 -40.77 0.75 7.99
C VAL A 239 -39.85 -0.40 7.62
N GLN A 240 -39.32 -1.15 8.61
CA GLN A 240 -38.44 -2.29 8.37
C GLN A 240 -39.17 -3.43 7.62
N GLU A 241 -40.39 -3.77 7.97
CA GLU A 241 -41.21 -4.77 7.27
C GLU A 241 -41.43 -4.38 5.81
N THR A 242 -41.76 -3.12 5.58
CA THR A 242 -41.98 -2.58 4.22
C THR A 242 -40.77 -2.73 3.33
N PHE A 243 -39.58 -2.39 3.81
CA PHE A 243 -38.36 -2.48 2.99
C PHE A 243 -37.80 -3.89 2.87
N THR A 244 -38.03 -4.75 3.86
CA THR A 244 -37.70 -6.18 3.75
C THR A 244 -38.56 -6.87 2.65
N GLY A 245 -39.76 -6.33 2.36
CA GLY A 245 -40.63 -6.81 1.31
C GLY A 245 -40.23 -6.42 -0.12
N ILE A 246 -39.25 -5.54 -0.31
CA ILE A 246 -38.76 -5.14 -1.65
C ILE A 246 -37.90 -6.25 -2.22
N ALA A 247 -38.25 -6.76 -3.40
CA ALA A 247 -37.57 -7.91 -4.00
C ALA A 247 -36.08 -7.70 -4.30
N GLU A 248 -35.68 -6.46 -4.58
CA GLU A 248 -34.32 -6.05 -4.90
C GLU A 248 -33.45 -5.79 -3.66
N VAL A 249 -34.05 -5.71 -2.46
CA VAL A 249 -33.33 -5.59 -1.18
C VAL A 249 -32.87 -6.98 -0.74
N GLU A 250 -31.60 -7.12 -0.48
CA GLU A 250 -31.01 -8.36 0.08
C GLU A 250 -31.10 -8.36 1.61
N LYS A 251 -30.79 -7.22 2.25
CA LYS A 251 -30.84 -7.08 3.71
C LYS A 251 -31.32 -5.69 4.10
N CYS A 252 -32.07 -5.64 5.19
CA CYS A 252 -32.49 -4.43 5.87
C CYS A 252 -31.98 -4.50 7.32
N ILE A 253 -31.00 -3.66 7.65
CA ILE A 253 -30.29 -3.68 8.93
C ILE A 253 -30.69 -2.41 9.72
N PRO A 254 -31.33 -2.53 10.89
CA PRO A 254 -31.59 -1.38 11.75
C PRO A 254 -30.29 -0.81 12.29
N LEU A 255 -30.15 0.51 12.21
CA LEU A 255 -29.08 1.28 12.81
C LEU A 255 -29.53 1.91 14.13
N GLU A 256 -28.57 2.46 14.87
CA GLU A 256 -28.86 3.09 16.16
C GLU A 256 -29.85 4.25 16.01
N GLN A 257 -30.94 4.18 16.74
CA GLN A 257 -32.01 5.18 16.72
C GLN A 257 -31.59 6.45 17.48
N LYS A 258 -31.65 7.60 16.82
CA LYS A 258 -31.42 8.92 17.45
C LYS A 258 -32.73 9.60 17.87
N ASP A 259 -33.87 9.16 17.30
CA ASP A 259 -35.20 9.70 17.57
C ASP A 259 -36.23 8.56 17.50
N GLU A 260 -37.07 8.42 18.52
CA GLU A 260 -38.13 7.37 18.59
C GLU A 260 -39.17 7.47 17.48
N ALA A 261 -39.34 8.65 16.87
CA ALA A 261 -40.29 8.87 15.77
C ALA A 261 -39.70 8.54 14.37
N CYS A 262 -38.46 8.12 14.30
CA CYS A 262 -37.74 7.88 13.03
C CYS A 262 -37.11 6.48 12.98
N ALA A 263 -37.30 5.78 11.89
CA ALA A 263 -36.57 4.56 11.56
C ALA A 263 -35.23 4.92 10.89
N HIS A 264 -34.12 4.39 11.40
CA HIS A 264 -32.79 4.54 10.83
C HIS A 264 -32.31 3.16 10.37
N LEU A 265 -32.13 2.98 9.06
CA LEU A 265 -31.90 1.68 8.44
C LEU A 265 -30.74 1.74 7.46
N ASN A 266 -30.01 0.64 7.34
CA ASN A 266 -29.11 0.39 6.23
C ASN A 266 -29.72 -0.68 5.32
N LEU A 267 -30.02 -0.31 4.07
CA LEU A 267 -30.58 -1.20 3.05
C LEU A 267 -29.45 -1.67 2.14
N ILE A 268 -29.31 -2.98 2.00
CA ILE A 268 -28.33 -3.61 1.11
C ILE A 268 -29.08 -4.16 -0.11
N ALA A 269 -28.77 -3.65 -1.28
CA ALA A 269 -29.36 -4.11 -2.55
C ALA A 269 -28.72 -5.43 -3.00
N LYS A 270 -29.43 -6.20 -3.81
CA LYS A 270 -28.83 -7.32 -4.54
C LYS A 270 -27.76 -6.83 -5.51
N PRO A 271 -26.70 -7.63 -5.81
CA PRO A 271 -25.62 -7.21 -6.68
C PRO A 271 -26.10 -6.63 -8.02
N GLY A 272 -25.62 -5.43 -8.37
CA GLY A 272 -25.95 -4.76 -9.62
C GLY A 272 -27.34 -4.08 -9.69
N MET A 273 -28.11 -4.08 -8.60
CA MET A 273 -29.43 -3.43 -8.55
C MET A 273 -29.33 -2.06 -7.88
N ASP A 274 -29.95 -1.05 -8.50
CA ASP A 274 -30.22 0.25 -7.89
C ASP A 274 -31.63 0.26 -7.30
N ILE A 275 -31.71 0.37 -5.97
CA ILE A 275 -32.99 0.30 -5.23
C ILE A 275 -33.56 1.66 -4.87
N ARG A 276 -32.93 2.77 -5.28
CA ARG A 276 -33.35 4.12 -4.84
C ARG A 276 -34.77 4.47 -5.28
N GLU A 277 -35.16 4.13 -6.51
CA GLU A 277 -36.50 4.38 -7.01
C GLU A 277 -37.55 3.54 -6.30
N GLN A 278 -37.26 2.26 -6.04
CA GLN A 278 -38.16 1.34 -5.33
C GLN A 278 -38.34 1.76 -3.87
N VAL A 279 -37.28 2.17 -3.22
CA VAL A 279 -37.33 2.70 -1.83
C VAL A 279 -38.18 3.97 -1.78
N PHE A 280 -37.95 4.91 -2.71
CA PHE A 280 -38.75 6.13 -2.80
C PHE A 280 -40.25 5.83 -3.04
N ALA A 281 -40.54 4.99 -4.03
CA ALA A 281 -41.91 4.62 -4.35
C ALA A 281 -42.63 3.92 -3.18
N SER A 282 -41.91 3.06 -2.48
CA SER A 282 -42.41 2.38 -1.28
C SER A 282 -42.73 3.36 -0.15
N CYS A 283 -41.88 4.36 0.07
CA CYS A 283 -42.16 5.43 1.06
C CYS A 283 -43.42 6.21 0.71
N VAL A 284 -43.56 6.59 -0.54
CA VAL A 284 -44.77 7.33 -1.02
C VAL A 284 -46.03 6.50 -0.81
N ASN A 285 -46.01 5.22 -1.16
CA ASN A 285 -47.16 4.33 -1.04
C ASN A 285 -47.64 4.09 0.40
N HIS A 286 -46.70 4.11 1.36
CA HIS A 286 -46.99 3.87 2.78
C HIS A 286 -47.05 5.17 3.59
N GLY A 287 -46.93 6.34 2.94
CA GLY A 287 -47.01 7.64 3.62
C GLY A 287 -45.80 7.94 4.54
N PHE A 288 -44.67 7.29 4.31
CA PHE A 288 -43.45 7.55 5.04
C PHE A 288 -42.71 8.77 4.50
N VAL A 289 -42.13 9.59 5.37
CA VAL A 289 -41.39 10.79 4.96
C VAL A 289 -39.89 10.48 5.05
N ILE A 290 -39.21 10.52 3.90
CA ILE A 290 -37.75 10.37 3.84
C ILE A 290 -37.13 11.65 4.37
N LEU A 291 -36.31 11.54 5.42
CA LEU A 291 -35.50 12.62 5.99
C LEU A 291 -34.09 12.61 5.44
N GLN A 292 -33.56 11.42 5.16
CA GLN A 292 -32.23 11.24 4.60
C GLN A 292 -32.18 9.94 3.79
N MET A 293 -31.54 10.00 2.62
CA MET A 293 -31.24 8.84 1.77
C MET A 293 -29.84 9.03 1.18
N ASN A 294 -28.86 8.41 1.81
CA ASN A 294 -27.47 8.50 1.39
C ASN A 294 -27.00 7.16 0.81
N PRO A 295 -26.39 7.13 -0.38
CA PRO A 295 -25.65 5.94 -0.79
C PRO A 295 -24.44 5.76 0.13
N VAL A 296 -24.35 4.58 0.74
CA VAL A 296 -23.17 4.16 1.47
C VAL A 296 -22.26 3.47 0.45
N SER A 297 -21.31 4.22 -0.07
CA SER A 297 -20.24 3.60 -0.85
C SER A 297 -19.23 3.04 0.13
N LYS A 298 -18.95 1.73 0.05
CA LYS A 298 -17.77 1.21 0.75
C LYS A 298 -16.56 2.01 0.34
N SER A 299 -15.86 2.54 1.30
CA SER A 299 -14.60 3.21 1.04
C SER A 299 -13.55 2.16 0.63
N LEU A 300 -12.52 2.57 -0.11
CA LEU A 300 -11.37 1.69 -0.35
C LEU A 300 -10.72 1.22 0.97
N GLU A 301 -10.88 2.01 2.07
CA GLU A 301 -10.47 1.64 3.42
C GLU A 301 -11.24 0.43 3.96
N ASP A 302 -12.57 0.42 3.82
CA ASP A 302 -13.42 -0.70 4.27
C ASP A 302 -13.07 -1.98 3.55
N VAL A 303 -12.79 -1.84 2.32
CA VAL A 303 -12.37 -2.89 1.44
C VAL A 303 -10.99 -3.44 1.80
N PHE A 304 -10.03 -2.56 1.99
CA PHE A 304 -8.69 -2.92 2.45
C PHE A 304 -8.77 -3.69 3.77
N LEU A 305 -9.62 -3.26 4.70
CA LEU A 305 -9.88 -3.94 5.95
C LEU A 305 -10.51 -5.32 5.72
N GLU A 306 -11.57 -5.42 4.91
CA GLU A 306 -12.19 -6.72 4.60
C GLU A 306 -11.23 -7.73 3.97
N LEU A 307 -10.38 -7.29 3.03
CA LEU A 307 -9.41 -8.17 2.37
C LEU A 307 -8.30 -8.62 3.32
N THR A 308 -7.87 -7.73 4.21
CA THR A 308 -6.81 -8.06 5.18
C THR A 308 -7.33 -8.87 6.37
N GLU A 309 -8.61 -8.72 6.77
CA GLU A 309 -9.25 -9.49 7.85
C GLU A 309 -9.69 -10.89 7.42
N LYS A 310 -10.22 -11.07 6.19
CA LYS A 310 -10.62 -12.39 5.68
C LYS A 310 -9.45 -13.39 5.67
N GLU A 311 -8.22 -12.94 5.46
CA GLU A 311 -7.03 -13.79 5.62
C GLU A 311 -6.68 -14.08 7.10
N GLY A 312 -7.19 -13.29 8.05
CA GLY A 312 -7.00 -13.51 9.49
C GLY A 312 -7.86 -14.66 10.06
N THR A 313 -8.95 -15.01 9.40
CA THR A 313 -9.93 -16.00 9.90
C THR A 313 -9.68 -17.44 9.45
N GLN A 314 -8.75 -17.69 8.54
CA GLN A 314 -8.23 -19.04 8.32
C GLN A 314 -7.20 -19.35 9.43
N LYS A 315 -7.71 -19.75 10.62
CA LYS A 315 -6.89 -20.37 11.65
C LYS A 315 -6.19 -21.57 11.01
N GLU A 316 -4.87 -21.49 10.87
CA GLU A 316 -4.05 -22.69 10.75
C GLU A 316 -4.32 -23.54 12.00
N VAL A 317 -5.03 -24.65 11.81
CA VAL A 317 -5.11 -25.72 12.80
C VAL A 317 -3.73 -26.37 12.78
N LEU A 318 -2.82 -25.83 13.57
CA LEU A 318 -1.56 -26.52 13.85
C LEU A 318 -1.91 -27.83 14.57
N PRO A 319 -1.44 -28.99 14.10
CA PRO A 319 -1.63 -30.24 14.82
C PRO A 319 -0.91 -30.12 16.18
N GLU A 320 -1.65 -30.37 17.27
CA GLU A 320 -1.10 -30.43 18.62
C GLU A 320 0.04 -31.45 18.66
N LYS A 321 1.28 -30.99 18.63
CA LYS A 321 2.43 -31.80 19.00
C LYS A 321 2.34 -32.03 20.51
N LYS A 322 1.90 -33.24 20.92
CA LYS A 322 2.02 -33.73 22.30
C LYS A 322 3.47 -33.69 22.70
N LEU A 323 3.83 -32.66 23.50
CA LEU A 323 5.11 -32.61 24.18
C LEU A 323 5.16 -33.71 25.21
N HIS A 324 5.90 -34.79 24.91
CA HIS A 324 6.32 -35.76 25.90
C HIS A 324 7.38 -35.12 26.77
N PHE A 325 6.98 -34.73 27.99
CA PHE A 325 7.92 -34.34 29.04
C PHE A 325 8.67 -35.60 29.52
N VAL A 326 9.91 -35.72 29.09
CA VAL A 326 10.84 -36.68 29.69
C VAL A 326 11.38 -36.03 30.98
N LYS A 327 10.98 -36.59 32.14
CA LYS A 327 11.54 -36.19 33.43
C LYS A 327 13.02 -36.55 33.48
N PRO A 328 13.92 -35.61 33.87
CA PRO A 328 15.30 -35.95 34.10
C PRO A 328 15.44 -36.84 35.34
N HIS A 329 16.08 -37.98 35.18
CA HIS A 329 16.49 -38.86 36.27
C HIS A 329 17.70 -38.25 36.99
N PHE A 330 17.49 -37.74 38.19
CA PHE A 330 18.60 -37.39 39.08
C PHE A 330 19.07 -38.71 39.72
N GLY A 331 20.26 -39.14 39.33
CA GLY A 331 21.00 -40.23 40.01
C GLY A 331 21.40 -39.78 41.40
N LYS A 332 21.08 -40.60 42.40
CA LYS A 332 21.56 -40.49 43.77
C LYS A 332 23.04 -40.86 43.77
N GLU A 333 23.92 -39.96 44.09
CA GLU A 333 25.29 -40.25 44.51
C GLU A 333 25.24 -40.87 45.91
N SER A 334 25.72 -42.12 46.01
CA SER A 334 26.02 -42.82 47.26
C SER A 334 27.29 -42.25 47.88
N LYS A 335 27.14 -41.79 49.11
CA LYS A 335 28.30 -41.57 50.01
C LYS A 335 28.94 -42.91 50.33
N GLU A 336 30.19 -43.10 50.04
CA GLU A 336 31.07 -44.01 50.75
C GLU A 336 32.04 -43.25 51.63
N ASP A 337 31.93 -43.52 52.93
CA ASP A 337 32.92 -43.17 53.96
C ASP A 337 34.09 -44.13 53.85
N GLY A 338 35.30 -43.69 54.21
CA GLY A 338 36.34 -44.63 54.47
C GLY A 338 37.79 -44.02 54.39
N GLU A 339 38.32 -43.70 55.58
CA GLU A 339 39.70 -43.58 55.98
C GLU A 339 40.65 -42.61 55.29
#